data_fc3a2bb309813385a2eeadabe267b736
#
_entry.id   fc3a2bb309813385a2eeadabe267b736
#
_cell.length_a   1.000
_cell.length_b   1.000
_cell.length_c   1.000
_cell.angle_alpha   90.00
_cell.angle_beta   90.00
_cell.angle_gamma   90.00
#
_symmetry.space_group_name_H-M   'P 1'
#
loop_
_entity.id
_entity.type
_entity.pdbx_description
1 polymer ?
#
loop_
_entity_poly.entity_id
_entity_poly.type
_entity_poly.pdbx_seq_one_letter_code
_entity_poly.pdbx_strand_id
1 'polypeptide(L)'
;MFLVKALARVLKKDGILSIAKHNRAGRVMQMAVLLDDFEKANALLDGENSTASKFGAIRYYEDEDIIKWAPELTVSEVFGIRTFWDLQQNQEKHGDEDWQDKMMQLEMRVAQMPEYRKVAFFHHLLLTK
;
A
#
# COMPACT_ATOMS: atom_id res chain seq x y z
N MET A 1 3.21 17.09 -0.88
CA MET A 1 4.55 16.60 -1.23
C MET A 1 4.95 17.13 -2.61
N PHE A 2 6.18 17.58 -2.73
CA PHE A 2 6.68 18.22 -3.96
C PHE A 2 6.62 17.31 -5.19
N LEU A 3 7.03 16.05 -5.05
CA LEU A 3 7.07 15.11 -6.19
C LEU A 3 5.70 14.87 -6.81
N VAL A 4 4.68 14.64 -5.98
CA VAL A 4 3.32 14.39 -6.45
C VAL A 4 2.78 15.62 -7.19
N LYS A 5 3.00 16.81 -6.63
CA LYS A 5 2.60 18.08 -7.27
C LYS A 5 3.29 18.27 -8.63
N ALA A 6 4.58 17.98 -8.69
CA ALA A 6 5.35 18.11 -9.93
C ALA A 6 4.87 17.13 -11.00
N LEU A 7 4.63 15.87 -10.63
CA LEU A 7 4.12 14.85 -11.56
C LEU A 7 2.72 15.20 -12.07
N ALA A 8 1.85 15.66 -11.19
CA ALA A 8 0.50 16.09 -11.58
C ALA A 8 0.55 17.25 -12.58
N ARG A 9 1.46 18.19 -12.36
CA ARG A 9 1.61 19.36 -13.23
C ARG A 9 2.05 18.98 -14.65
N VAL A 10 2.99 18.03 -14.78
CA VAL A 10 3.54 17.66 -16.10
C VAL A 10 2.72 16.59 -16.81
N LEU A 11 1.76 15.99 -16.13
CA LEU A 11 0.90 14.97 -16.71
C LEU A 11 0.00 15.62 -17.80
N LYS A 12 -0.09 14.95 -18.94
CA LYS A 12 -0.96 15.39 -20.03
C LYS A 12 -2.43 15.18 -19.66
N LYS A 13 -3.32 15.94 -20.30
CA LYS A 13 -4.77 15.69 -20.24
C LYS A 13 -5.04 14.24 -20.63
N ASP A 14 -5.92 13.56 -19.89
CA ASP A 14 -6.23 12.14 -20.05
C ASP A 14 -5.07 11.20 -19.67
N GLY A 15 -3.97 11.75 -19.17
CA GLY A 15 -2.86 10.95 -18.65
C GLY A 15 -3.20 10.29 -17.32
N ILE A 16 -2.47 9.23 -16.99
CA ILE A 16 -2.65 8.46 -15.77
C ILE A 16 -1.39 8.56 -14.91
N LEU A 17 -1.58 8.89 -13.63
CA LEU A 17 -0.52 8.81 -12.63
C LEU A 17 -0.80 7.59 -11.74
N SER A 18 0.17 6.70 -11.68
CA SER A 18 0.11 5.47 -10.87
C SER A 18 1.02 5.64 -9.66
N ILE A 19 0.45 5.52 -8.46
CA ILE A 19 1.19 5.65 -7.21
C ILE A 19 0.96 4.42 -6.35
N ALA A 20 2.03 3.71 -6.02
CA ALA A 20 2.01 2.66 -5.02
C ALA A 20 2.65 3.18 -3.74
N LYS A 21 1.95 3.07 -2.62
CA LYS A 21 2.45 3.56 -1.34
C LYS A 21 2.19 2.56 -0.24
N HIS A 22 2.99 2.62 0.81
CA HIS A 22 2.76 1.83 2.01
C HIS A 22 1.43 2.20 2.64
N ASN A 23 0.73 1.20 3.18
CA ASN A 23 -0.49 1.39 3.93
C ASN A 23 -0.22 1.14 5.42
N ARG A 24 -0.45 2.13 6.24
CA ARG A 24 -0.17 2.08 7.69
C ARG A 24 -0.84 0.89 8.37
N ALA A 25 -2.14 0.66 8.11
CA ALA A 25 -2.88 -0.44 8.73
C ALA A 25 -2.28 -1.80 8.38
N GLY A 26 -1.86 -1.99 7.13
CA GLY A 26 -1.19 -3.22 6.72
C GLY A 26 0.15 -3.43 7.42
N ARG A 27 0.89 -2.35 7.64
CA ARG A 27 2.16 -2.42 8.37
C ARG A 27 1.95 -2.74 9.85
N VAL A 28 0.91 -2.20 10.45
CA VAL A 28 0.53 -2.55 11.84
C VAL A 28 0.26 -4.06 11.95
N MET A 29 -0.49 -4.62 11.00
CA MET A 29 -0.76 -6.05 10.96
C MET A 29 0.53 -6.87 10.90
N GLN A 30 1.49 -6.47 10.07
CA GLN A 30 2.77 -7.15 9.97
C GLN A 30 3.58 -7.06 11.25
N MET A 31 3.68 -5.89 11.84
CA MET A 31 4.41 -5.70 13.10
C MET A 31 3.82 -6.57 14.21
N ALA A 32 2.51 -6.60 14.33
CA ALA A 32 1.84 -7.35 15.39
C ALA A 32 1.89 -8.87 15.18
N VAL A 33 1.73 -9.33 13.94
CA VAL A 33 1.55 -10.77 13.67
C VAL A 33 2.85 -11.45 13.25
N LEU A 34 3.62 -10.82 12.36
CA LEU A 34 4.81 -11.46 11.79
C LEU A 34 6.07 -11.22 12.62
N LEU A 35 6.19 -10.05 13.20
CA LEU A 35 7.43 -9.64 13.88
C LEU A 35 7.28 -9.56 15.40
N ASP A 36 6.08 -9.74 15.95
CA ASP A 36 5.80 -9.57 17.38
C ASP A 36 6.35 -8.26 17.94
N ASP A 37 6.43 -7.24 17.09
CA ASP A 37 6.96 -5.94 17.46
C ASP A 37 5.81 -5.02 17.88
N PHE A 38 5.35 -5.21 19.10
CA PHE A 38 4.20 -4.48 19.64
C PHE A 38 4.51 -2.99 19.85
N GLU A 39 5.75 -2.66 20.16
CA GLU A 39 6.17 -1.26 20.32
C GLU A 39 6.02 -0.50 19.00
N LYS A 40 6.54 -1.05 17.89
CA LYS A 40 6.39 -0.43 16.57
C LYS A 40 4.95 -0.43 16.09
N ALA A 41 4.19 -1.49 16.37
CA ALA A 41 2.77 -1.53 16.01
C ALA A 41 2.00 -0.39 16.68
N ASN A 42 2.23 -0.19 17.98
CA ASN A 42 1.60 0.91 18.72
C ASN A 42 2.07 2.28 18.23
N ALA A 43 3.37 2.43 17.95
CA ALA A 43 3.92 3.68 17.41
C ALA A 43 3.27 4.05 16.07
N LEU A 44 3.08 3.08 15.20
CA LEU A 44 2.39 3.30 13.92
C LEU A 44 0.93 3.71 14.12
N LEU A 45 0.23 3.09 15.08
CA LEU A 45 -1.14 3.48 15.44
C LEU A 45 -1.20 4.92 15.97
N ASP A 46 -0.16 5.36 16.65
CA ASP A 46 -0.03 6.73 17.17
C ASP A 46 0.38 7.74 16.09
N GLY A 47 0.54 7.31 14.85
CA GLY A 47 0.85 8.17 13.72
C GLY A 47 2.35 8.33 13.43
N GLU A 48 3.21 7.58 14.09
CA GLU A 48 4.64 7.64 13.86
C GLU A 48 5.05 6.93 12.56
N ASN A 49 6.20 7.30 12.01
CA ASN A 49 6.80 6.62 10.86
C ASN A 49 7.69 5.49 11.34
N SER A 50 7.93 4.49 10.46
CA SER A 50 8.88 3.43 10.74
C SER A 50 10.18 3.65 9.98
N THR A 51 11.20 2.83 10.31
CA THR A 51 12.46 2.81 9.58
C THR A 51 12.67 1.43 8.97
N ALA A 52 13.24 1.42 7.75
CA ALA A 52 13.74 0.20 7.12
C ALA A 52 15.25 0.27 7.09
N SER A 53 15.92 -0.81 7.51
CA SER A 53 17.37 -0.85 7.66
C SER A 53 18.14 -0.55 6.37
N LYS A 54 17.57 -0.83 5.21
CA LYS A 54 18.20 -0.61 3.90
C LYS A 54 17.85 0.73 3.25
N PHE A 55 16.70 1.32 3.59
CA PHE A 55 16.13 2.45 2.85
C PHE A 55 15.86 3.67 3.72
N GLY A 56 16.29 3.66 4.98
CA GLY A 56 16.07 4.76 5.91
C GLY A 56 14.63 4.82 6.42
N ALA A 57 14.13 6.03 6.68
CA ALA A 57 12.80 6.23 7.22
C ALA A 57 11.71 5.94 6.18
N ILE A 58 10.70 5.17 6.59
CA ILE A 58 9.49 4.96 5.79
C ILE A 58 8.43 5.92 6.30
N ARG A 59 7.92 6.76 5.40
CA ARG A 59 6.83 7.68 5.70
C ARG A 59 5.52 7.11 5.21
N TYR A 60 4.50 7.20 6.03
CA TYR A 60 3.15 6.72 5.72
C TYR A 60 2.26 7.92 5.42
N TYR A 61 2.01 8.14 4.13
CA TYR A 61 1.07 9.15 3.68
C TYR A 61 -0.29 8.49 3.53
N GLU A 62 -1.34 9.16 3.99
CA GLU A 62 -2.69 8.69 3.76
C GLU A 62 -3.11 8.94 2.30
N ASP A 63 -4.12 8.19 1.83
CA ASP A 63 -4.62 8.37 0.46
C ASP A 63 -5.12 9.81 0.25
N GLU A 64 -5.75 10.37 1.27
CA GLU A 64 -6.28 11.73 1.27
C GLU A 64 -5.17 12.78 1.09
N ASP A 65 -3.97 12.52 1.60
CA ASP A 65 -2.82 13.42 1.40
C ASP A 65 -2.43 13.48 -0.08
N ILE A 66 -2.41 12.33 -0.74
CA ILE A 66 -2.09 12.26 -2.18
C ILE A 66 -3.12 13.06 -2.98
N ILE A 67 -4.39 12.87 -2.69
CA ILE A 67 -5.49 13.58 -3.35
C ILE A 67 -5.37 15.08 -3.13
N LYS A 68 -5.05 15.50 -1.91
CA LYS A 68 -4.88 16.90 -1.53
C LYS A 68 -3.72 17.57 -2.26
N TRP A 69 -2.63 16.82 -2.49
CA TRP A 69 -1.45 17.37 -3.19
C TRP A 69 -1.62 17.46 -4.69
N ALA A 70 -2.60 16.78 -5.26
CA ALA A 70 -2.88 16.78 -6.69
C ALA A 70 -4.37 17.05 -6.96
N PRO A 71 -4.88 18.22 -6.59
CA PRO A 71 -6.32 18.52 -6.71
C PRO A 71 -6.81 18.54 -8.16
N GLU A 72 -5.92 18.74 -9.12
CA GLU A 72 -6.25 18.69 -10.54
C GLU A 72 -6.45 17.26 -11.07
N LEU A 73 -6.10 16.24 -10.29
CA LEU A 73 -6.29 14.84 -10.66
C LEU A 73 -7.52 14.25 -9.98
N THR A 74 -8.13 13.28 -10.64
CA THR A 74 -9.23 12.51 -10.10
C THR A 74 -8.76 11.08 -9.80
N VAL A 75 -9.05 10.59 -8.62
CA VAL A 75 -8.78 9.18 -8.29
C VAL A 75 -9.79 8.33 -9.04
N SER A 76 -9.30 7.52 -9.96
CA SER A 76 -10.15 6.58 -10.70
C SER A 76 -10.32 5.27 -9.96
N GLU A 77 -9.23 4.75 -9.37
CA GLU A 77 -9.26 3.49 -8.64
C GLU A 77 -8.22 3.46 -7.52
N VAL A 78 -8.51 2.69 -6.48
CA VAL A 78 -7.57 2.36 -5.40
C VAL A 78 -7.59 0.85 -5.20
N PHE A 79 -6.43 0.22 -5.31
CA PHE A 79 -6.28 -1.21 -5.09
C PHE A 79 -5.50 -1.47 -3.82
N GLY A 80 -5.92 -2.50 -3.05
CA GLY A 80 -5.07 -3.09 -2.03
C GLY A 80 -4.12 -4.08 -2.68
N ILE A 81 -2.86 -4.06 -2.27
CA ILE A 81 -1.84 -4.97 -2.78
C ILE A 81 -1.24 -5.73 -1.60
N ARG A 82 -1.07 -7.04 -1.77
CA ARG A 82 -0.49 -7.92 -0.77
C ARG A 82 -1.30 -7.92 0.53
N THR A 83 -2.61 -8.19 0.41
CA THR A 83 -3.49 -8.32 1.58
C THR A 83 -3.16 -9.57 2.39
N PHE A 84 -2.92 -10.70 1.72
CA PHE A 84 -2.72 -12.00 2.34
C PHE A 84 -1.30 -12.56 2.19
N TRP A 85 -0.61 -12.21 1.12
CA TRP A 85 0.66 -12.82 0.72
C TRP A 85 1.65 -12.90 1.87
N ASP A 86 1.89 -11.79 2.55
CA ASP A 86 2.90 -11.70 3.60
C ASP A 86 2.52 -12.42 4.88
N LEU A 87 1.23 -12.68 5.09
CA LEU A 87 0.77 -13.41 6.26
C LEU A 87 1.10 -14.90 6.18
N GLN A 88 1.36 -15.41 4.99
CA GLN A 88 1.87 -16.77 4.81
C GLN A 88 3.39 -16.75 4.89
N GLN A 89 3.96 -17.32 5.95
CA GLN A 89 5.40 -17.31 6.18
C GLN A 89 6.11 -18.56 5.66
N ASN A 90 5.38 -19.57 5.21
CA ASN A 90 5.97 -20.80 4.72
C ASN A 90 6.60 -20.58 3.32
N GLN A 91 7.91 -20.59 3.28
CA GLN A 91 8.67 -20.31 2.04
C GLN A 91 8.45 -21.38 0.96
N GLU A 92 8.15 -22.63 1.35
CA GLU A 92 7.85 -23.69 0.38
C GLU A 92 6.55 -23.36 -0.37
N LYS A 93 5.55 -22.81 0.32
CA LYS A 93 4.30 -22.37 -0.32
C LYS A 93 4.56 -21.20 -1.26
N HIS A 94 5.37 -20.21 -0.85
CA HIS A 94 5.73 -19.09 -1.70
C HIS A 94 6.41 -19.51 -3.00
N GLY A 95 7.17 -20.60 -2.99
CA GLY A 95 7.82 -21.17 -4.16
C GLY A 95 6.94 -22.07 -5.03
N ASP A 96 5.76 -22.41 -4.58
CA ASP A 96 4.83 -23.30 -5.29
C ASP A 96 3.97 -22.50 -6.27
N GLU A 97 4.07 -22.82 -7.56
CA GLU A 97 3.34 -22.09 -8.61
C GLU A 97 1.82 -22.20 -8.46
N ASP A 98 1.31 -23.37 -8.07
CA ASP A 98 -0.14 -23.54 -7.86
C ASP A 98 -0.64 -22.65 -6.73
N TRP A 99 0.09 -22.59 -5.63
CA TRP A 99 -0.23 -21.69 -4.52
C TRP A 99 -0.15 -20.23 -4.96
N GLN A 100 0.89 -19.85 -5.70
CA GLN A 100 1.04 -18.48 -6.21
C GLN A 100 -0.14 -18.06 -7.08
N ASP A 101 -0.56 -18.93 -8.00
CA ASP A 101 -1.67 -18.64 -8.90
C ASP A 101 -2.98 -18.46 -8.13
N LYS A 102 -3.26 -19.35 -7.18
CA LYS A 102 -4.46 -19.26 -6.34
C LYS A 102 -4.44 -18.01 -5.46
N MET A 103 -3.30 -17.70 -4.88
CA MET A 103 -3.15 -16.51 -4.05
C MET A 103 -3.30 -15.23 -4.88
N MET A 104 -2.71 -15.20 -6.08
CA MET A 104 -2.86 -14.05 -6.98
C MET A 104 -4.32 -13.81 -7.36
N GLN A 105 -5.06 -14.87 -7.68
CA GLN A 105 -6.48 -14.75 -8.00
C GLN A 105 -7.27 -14.20 -6.82
N LEU A 106 -6.97 -14.67 -5.61
CA LEU A 106 -7.64 -14.18 -4.41
C LEU A 106 -7.26 -12.73 -4.10
N GLU A 107 -5.99 -12.37 -4.23
CA GLU A 107 -5.51 -11.00 -4.06
C GLU A 107 -6.20 -10.04 -5.03
N MET A 108 -6.34 -10.42 -6.29
CA MET A 108 -7.04 -9.61 -7.29
C MET A 108 -8.52 -9.47 -6.96
N ARG A 109 -9.14 -10.54 -6.45
CA ARG A 109 -10.57 -10.53 -6.10
C ARG A 109 -10.87 -9.53 -4.97
N VAL A 110 -9.98 -9.41 -3.98
CA VAL A 110 -10.20 -8.55 -2.82
C VAL A 110 -9.59 -7.17 -2.96
N ALA A 111 -8.84 -6.91 -4.03
CA ALA A 111 -8.05 -5.70 -4.21
C ALA A 111 -8.88 -4.41 -4.08
N GLN A 112 -10.14 -4.43 -4.53
CA GLN A 112 -11.04 -3.27 -4.45
C GLN A 112 -12.12 -3.41 -3.39
N MET A 113 -12.14 -4.51 -2.64
CA MET A 113 -13.07 -4.68 -1.53
C MET A 113 -12.61 -3.83 -0.33
N PRO A 114 -13.43 -2.87 0.15
CA PRO A 114 -12.99 -1.93 1.20
C PRO A 114 -12.48 -2.60 2.47
N GLU A 115 -13.10 -3.69 2.90
CA GLU A 115 -12.74 -4.42 4.13
C GLU A 115 -11.31 -4.94 4.06
N TYR A 116 -10.90 -5.46 2.92
CA TYR A 116 -9.57 -6.05 2.73
C TYR A 116 -8.55 -5.00 2.31
N ARG A 117 -8.96 -4.05 1.47
CA ARG A 117 -8.08 -2.96 1.04
C ARG A 117 -7.55 -2.16 2.22
N LYS A 118 -8.36 -1.93 3.24
CA LYS A 118 -7.97 -1.17 4.44
C LYS A 118 -6.78 -1.78 5.17
N VAL A 119 -6.61 -3.09 5.11
CA VAL A 119 -5.52 -3.80 5.81
C VAL A 119 -4.44 -4.34 4.88
N ALA A 120 -4.52 -4.06 3.59
CA ALA A 120 -3.50 -4.46 2.62
C ALA A 120 -2.16 -3.77 2.94
N PHE A 121 -1.05 -4.42 2.55
CA PHE A 121 0.28 -3.87 2.82
C PHE A 121 0.56 -2.58 2.06
N PHE A 122 0.13 -2.53 0.79
CA PHE A 122 0.24 -1.34 -0.05
C PHE A 122 -1.13 -0.90 -0.54
N HIS A 123 -1.23 0.39 -0.86
CA HIS A 123 -2.29 0.92 -1.69
C HIS A 123 -1.73 1.37 -3.03
N HIS A 124 -2.40 0.98 -4.10
CA HIS A 124 -2.09 1.42 -5.46
C HIS A 124 -3.19 2.33 -5.96
N LEU A 125 -2.88 3.60 -6.13
CA LEU A 125 -3.82 4.61 -6.59
C LEU A 125 -3.59 4.88 -8.08
N LEU A 126 -4.67 4.91 -8.85
CA LEU A 126 -4.67 5.40 -10.22
C LEU A 126 -5.40 6.74 -10.26
N LEU A 127 -4.69 7.78 -10.69
CA LEU A 127 -5.21 9.13 -10.79
C LEU A 127 -5.19 9.58 -12.26
N THR A 128 -6.26 10.22 -12.70
CA THR A 128 -6.40 10.70 -14.07
C THR A 128 -6.53 12.22 -14.10
N LYS A 129 -6.01 12.83 -15.16
CA LYS A 129 -6.06 14.29 -15.34
C LYS A 129 -7.18 14.72 -16.27
#